data_b6a3b9764015c508e880b5be4ee61750
#
_entry.id   b6a3b9764015c508e880b5be4ee61750
#
_cell.length_a   1.000
_cell.length_b   1.000
_cell.length_c   1.000
_cell.angle_alpha   90.00
_cell.angle_beta   90.00
_cell.angle_gamma   90.00
#
_symmetry.space_group_name_H-M   'P 1'
#
loop_
_entity.id
_entity.type
_entity.pdbx_description
1 polymer ?
#
loop_
_entity_poly.entity_id
_entity_poly.type
_entity_poly.pdbx_seq_one_letter_code
_entity_poly.pdbx_strand_id
1 'polypeptide(L)'
;MVDGSYRTVVPVEEWLEAHRQVWSPNTVRGYATGLAQWWTFLEQRDETAGWDALGVPAVSGFLSWLRNGRTVEHSIACDAETAPSPETLEARLAALISFYRWHGAVNSVPVAGKLLRGRPRRAPARGLLSHLDARGESQPSSLVRVRTIKRSDRPPLLLPQQVQAILDGCAVYDPQAGEWQGNLRDRFLFALLAETGMRLGEALGMRVNEFVMGRGGTPYVQVVPREDNPNDARVKMLRPRRIYVGADLERLYADYLTHLACRAAESGIPISPDELLFRNLDRSPLLSPLREGTVRDKVAALKRRRIGPADWTPHWFRHCHATALLISGVPEWVVSRRLGHAHVQTTLDLYGWVSEDEALRVAANWKNYTDGWKVAVDAP
;
A
#
# COMPACT_ATOMS: atom_id res chain seq x y z
N MET A 1 23.92 2.62 8.94
CA MET A 1 23.37 3.83 9.61
C MET A 1 24.50 4.53 10.35
N VAL A 2 24.54 5.86 10.35
CA VAL A 2 25.55 6.63 11.07
C VAL A 2 24.92 7.48 12.16
N ASP A 3 25.66 7.75 13.24
CA ASP A 3 25.29 8.63 14.34
C ASP A 3 25.53 10.11 14.00
N GLY A 4 25.21 11.03 14.92
CA GLY A 4 25.44 12.46 14.75
C GLY A 4 26.90 12.87 14.59
N SER A 5 27.85 11.96 14.89
CA SER A 5 29.30 12.12 14.69
C SER A 5 29.80 11.39 13.43
N TYR A 6 28.90 10.99 12.52
CA TYR A 6 29.20 10.23 11.30
C TYR A 6 29.84 8.86 11.50
N ARG A 7 29.77 8.27 12.71
CA ARG A 7 30.26 6.93 12.99
C ARG A 7 29.17 5.89 12.79
N THR A 8 29.55 4.72 12.31
CA THR A 8 28.60 3.62 12.12
C THR A 8 28.00 3.18 13.45
N VAL A 9 26.68 3.10 13.54
CA VAL A 9 25.95 2.54 14.67
C VAL A 9 25.93 1.02 14.52
N VAL A 10 26.97 0.37 15.07
CA VAL A 10 27.26 -1.06 14.89
C VAL A 10 26.05 -1.95 15.20
N PRO A 11 25.33 -1.83 16.35
CA PRO A 11 24.21 -2.73 16.63
C PRO A 11 23.07 -2.61 15.63
N VAL A 12 22.85 -1.42 15.06
CA VAL A 12 21.80 -1.24 14.01
C VAL A 12 22.26 -1.86 12.69
N GLU A 13 23.55 -1.71 12.35
CA GLU A 13 24.11 -2.29 11.12
C GLU A 13 24.08 -3.81 11.13
N GLU A 14 24.51 -4.45 12.22
CA GLU A 14 24.43 -5.90 12.41
C GLU A 14 23.01 -6.43 12.24
N TRP A 15 22.03 -5.76 12.84
CA TRP A 15 20.64 -6.15 12.75
C TRP A 15 20.08 -5.96 11.34
N LEU A 16 20.39 -4.85 10.66
CA LEU A 16 19.95 -4.60 9.28
C LEU A 16 20.54 -5.62 8.31
N GLU A 17 21.83 -5.94 8.45
CA GLU A 17 22.50 -6.91 7.59
C GLU A 17 21.94 -8.32 7.78
N ALA A 18 21.67 -8.74 9.03
CA ALA A 18 21.05 -10.02 9.33
C ALA A 18 19.66 -10.19 8.66
N HIS A 19 18.94 -9.09 8.43
CA HIS A 19 17.59 -9.13 7.86
C HIS A 19 17.52 -8.71 6.39
N ARG A 20 18.61 -8.23 5.81
CA ARG A 20 18.66 -7.68 4.44
C ARG A 20 18.17 -8.65 3.39
N GLN A 21 18.46 -9.95 3.56
CA GLN A 21 18.07 -11.00 2.62
C GLN A 21 16.60 -11.45 2.80
N VAL A 22 16.02 -11.21 3.98
CA VAL A 22 14.68 -11.70 4.34
C VAL A 22 13.63 -10.63 4.11
N TRP A 23 13.95 -9.37 4.35
CA TRP A 23 12.98 -8.28 4.26
C TRP A 23 13.02 -7.54 2.93
N SER A 24 11.86 -6.98 2.56
CA SER A 24 11.80 -6.09 1.41
C SER A 24 12.61 -4.82 1.67
N PRO A 25 13.27 -4.20 0.65
CA PRO A 25 13.98 -2.94 0.82
C PRO A 25 13.15 -1.82 1.46
N ASN A 26 11.85 -1.77 1.18
CA ASN A 26 10.96 -0.80 1.83
C ASN A 26 10.78 -1.08 3.33
N THR A 27 10.73 -2.36 3.73
CA THR A 27 10.71 -2.76 5.14
C THR A 27 12.01 -2.37 5.82
N VAL A 28 13.16 -2.70 5.20
CA VAL A 28 14.48 -2.31 5.70
C VAL A 28 14.58 -0.79 5.85
N ARG A 29 14.20 -0.03 4.83
CA ARG A 29 14.21 1.44 4.87
C ARG A 29 13.30 1.99 5.97
N GLY A 30 12.08 1.47 6.09
CA GLY A 30 11.13 1.89 7.13
C GLY A 30 11.65 1.64 8.54
N TYR A 31 12.27 0.50 8.75
CA TYR A 31 12.85 0.12 10.03
C TYR A 31 14.13 0.91 10.32
N ALA A 32 15.02 1.07 9.34
CA ALA A 32 16.20 1.91 9.47
C ALA A 32 15.83 3.37 9.82
N THR A 33 14.78 3.92 9.20
CA THR A 33 14.28 5.24 9.56
C THR A 33 13.77 5.29 11.00
N GLY A 34 13.07 4.26 11.47
CA GLY A 34 12.59 4.16 12.85
C GLY A 34 13.74 4.12 13.85
N LEU A 35 14.78 3.33 13.56
CA LEU A 35 15.97 3.22 14.40
C LEU A 35 16.85 4.47 14.34
N ALA A 36 16.95 5.15 13.19
CA ALA A 36 17.64 6.43 13.10
C ALA A 36 17.00 7.49 14.04
N GLN A 37 15.65 7.55 14.04
CA GLN A 37 14.92 8.43 14.97
C GLN A 37 15.12 8.04 16.43
N TRP A 38 15.13 6.73 16.73
CA TRP A 38 15.41 6.22 18.05
C TRP A 38 16.81 6.63 18.53
N TRP A 39 17.81 6.47 17.66
CA TRP A 39 19.20 6.82 17.98
C TRP A 39 19.36 8.32 18.23
N THR A 40 18.77 9.17 17.38
CA THR A 40 18.73 10.62 17.58
C THR A 40 18.11 10.99 18.93
N PHE A 41 17.02 10.30 19.33
CA PHE A 41 16.39 10.52 20.64
C PHE A 41 17.34 10.16 21.78
N LEU A 42 18.10 9.04 21.67
CA LEU A 42 19.08 8.65 22.68
C LEU A 42 20.28 9.60 22.75
N GLU A 43 20.76 10.09 21.60
CA GLU A 43 21.83 11.09 21.51
C GLU A 43 21.47 12.38 22.26
N GLN A 44 20.26 12.87 22.08
CA GLN A 44 19.76 14.06 22.77
C GLN A 44 19.66 13.90 24.31
N ARG A 45 19.66 12.69 24.79
CA ARG A 45 19.58 12.34 26.21
C ARG A 45 20.89 11.81 26.79
N ASP A 46 21.93 11.75 25.97
CA ASP A 46 23.23 11.14 26.32
C ASP A 46 23.10 9.66 26.79
N GLU A 47 22.12 8.95 26.23
CA GLU A 47 21.77 7.56 26.61
C GLU A 47 22.26 6.52 25.57
N THR A 48 23.05 6.91 24.59
CA THR A 48 23.51 5.99 23.51
C THR A 48 24.40 4.87 24.01
N ALA A 49 25.23 5.11 25.01
CA ALA A 49 26.09 4.10 25.60
C ALA A 49 25.33 2.99 26.34
N GLY A 50 24.12 3.28 26.82
CA GLY A 50 23.25 2.35 27.55
C GLY A 50 22.08 1.81 26.73
N TRP A 51 22.16 1.85 25.40
CA TRP A 51 21.06 1.40 24.51
C TRP A 51 20.56 -0.03 24.80
N ASP A 52 21.43 -0.89 25.32
CA ASP A 52 21.19 -2.30 25.63
C ASP A 52 20.59 -2.55 27.04
N ALA A 53 20.49 -1.51 27.86
CA ALA A 53 19.97 -1.59 29.24
C ALA A 53 18.64 -0.85 29.46
N LEU A 54 18.11 -0.18 28.47
CA LEU A 54 16.92 0.66 28.53
C LEU A 54 15.66 -0.12 28.90
N GLY A 55 14.60 0.59 29.29
CA GLY A 55 13.33 0.02 29.72
C GLY A 55 12.12 0.71 29.10
N VAL A 56 10.93 0.34 29.57
CA VAL A 56 9.64 0.90 29.15
C VAL A 56 9.62 2.44 29.20
N PRO A 57 10.17 3.12 30.22
CA PRO A 57 10.15 4.59 30.25
C PRO A 57 10.85 5.26 29.06
N ALA A 58 11.99 4.71 28.62
CA ALA A 58 12.72 5.25 27.45
C ALA A 58 11.89 5.14 26.17
N VAL A 59 11.24 3.98 25.93
CA VAL A 59 10.39 3.78 24.76
C VAL A 59 9.14 4.66 24.80
N SER A 60 8.53 4.82 25.97
CA SER A 60 7.40 5.75 26.14
C SER A 60 7.82 7.21 25.92
N GLY A 61 9.00 7.59 26.41
CA GLY A 61 9.60 8.91 26.17
C GLY A 61 9.84 9.16 24.68
N PHE A 62 10.35 8.17 23.96
CA PHE A 62 10.55 8.24 22.50
C PHE A 62 9.23 8.47 21.75
N LEU A 63 8.16 7.75 22.07
CA LEU A 63 6.86 7.96 21.45
C LEU A 63 6.29 9.35 21.75
N SER A 64 6.51 9.86 22.97
CA SER A 64 6.13 11.22 23.33
C SER A 64 6.96 12.27 22.57
N TRP A 65 8.26 12.04 22.43
CA TRP A 65 9.16 12.89 21.66
C TRP A 65 8.76 12.94 20.17
N LEU A 66 8.38 11.80 19.58
CA LEU A 66 7.86 11.77 18.22
C LEU A 66 6.55 12.55 18.06
N ARG A 67 5.66 12.53 19.07
CA ARG A 67 4.34 13.20 19.01
C ARG A 67 4.44 14.71 19.19
N ASN A 68 5.30 15.16 20.08
CA ASN A 68 5.37 16.56 20.50
C ASN A 68 6.24 17.44 19.61
N GLY A 69 6.70 16.89 18.47
CA GLY A 69 7.67 17.54 17.62
C GLY A 69 9.10 17.42 18.19
N ARG A 70 10.03 17.26 17.28
CA ARG A 70 11.45 17.20 17.61
C ARG A 70 11.90 18.60 17.95
N THR A 71 11.98 18.95 19.21
CA THR A 71 12.70 20.16 19.64
C THR A 71 14.19 19.92 19.39
N VAL A 72 14.67 20.38 18.25
CA VAL A 72 16.09 20.31 17.90
C VAL A 72 16.55 21.73 17.59
N GLU A 73 17.41 22.23 18.44
CA GLU A 73 18.13 23.50 18.20
C GLU A 73 19.09 23.42 16.99
N HIS A 74 19.25 22.24 16.36
CA HIS A 74 20.22 22.00 15.27
C HIS A 74 19.67 21.12 14.15
N SER A 75 18.46 21.34 13.69
CA SER A 75 17.98 20.72 12.46
C SER A 75 17.87 21.77 11.37
N ILE A 76 18.65 21.58 10.29
CA ILE A 76 18.46 22.27 9.02
C ILE A 76 16.96 22.15 8.67
N ALA A 77 16.34 23.31 8.47
CA ALA A 77 14.92 23.52 8.26
C ALA A 77 14.22 22.38 7.52
N CYS A 78 13.52 21.53 8.24
CA CYS A 78 12.36 20.81 7.73
C CYS A 78 11.13 21.56 8.23
N ASP A 79 10.29 21.94 7.28
CA ASP A 79 9.00 22.60 7.51
C ASP A 79 8.24 21.96 8.68
N ALA A 80 7.47 22.77 9.40
CA ALA A 80 6.69 22.39 10.58
C ALA A 80 5.99 21.03 10.35
N GLU A 81 6.66 19.96 10.77
CA GLU A 81 6.22 18.60 10.55
C GLU A 81 4.98 18.34 11.39
N THR A 82 3.88 18.13 10.73
CA THR A 82 2.64 17.59 11.29
C THR A 82 2.96 16.38 12.15
N ALA A 83 2.45 16.32 13.36
CA ALA A 83 2.66 15.21 14.28
C ALA A 83 2.42 13.85 13.56
N PRO A 84 3.28 12.85 13.76
CA PRO A 84 3.18 11.59 13.03
C PRO A 84 1.87 10.88 13.34
N SER A 85 1.31 10.23 12.32
CA SER A 85 0.08 9.46 12.49
C SER A 85 0.27 8.28 13.48
N PRO A 86 -0.82 7.80 14.12
CA PRO A 86 -0.75 6.63 14.99
C PRO A 86 -0.11 5.41 14.32
N GLU A 87 -0.38 5.19 13.03
CA GLU A 87 0.21 4.09 12.24
C GLU A 87 1.72 4.26 12.08
N THR A 88 2.19 5.50 11.91
CA THR A 88 3.62 5.82 11.87
C THR A 88 4.27 5.49 13.21
N LEU A 89 3.63 5.86 14.33
CA LEU A 89 4.13 5.55 15.67
C LEU A 89 4.17 4.04 15.93
N GLU A 90 3.14 3.30 15.51
CA GLU A 90 3.12 1.83 15.57
C GLU A 90 4.25 1.21 14.75
N ALA A 91 4.49 1.70 13.54
CA ALA A 91 5.60 1.23 12.69
C ALA A 91 6.97 1.49 13.35
N ARG A 92 7.16 2.64 14.01
CA ARG A 92 8.39 2.95 14.76
C ARG A 92 8.56 2.03 15.97
N LEU A 93 7.48 1.80 16.71
CA LEU A 93 7.48 0.87 17.83
C LEU A 93 7.77 -0.57 17.38
N ALA A 94 7.19 -1.01 16.27
CA ALA A 94 7.47 -2.33 15.69
C ALA A 94 8.94 -2.50 15.31
N ALA A 95 9.56 -1.47 14.75
CA ALA A 95 11.00 -1.48 14.43
C ALA A 95 11.85 -1.67 15.70
N LEU A 96 11.54 -0.92 16.76
CA LEU A 96 12.22 -1.04 18.05
C LEU A 96 12.07 -2.45 18.64
N ILE A 97 10.84 -2.95 18.70
CA ILE A 97 10.56 -4.28 19.25
C ILE A 97 11.30 -5.37 18.46
N SER A 98 11.32 -5.27 17.13
CA SER A 98 12.05 -6.22 16.27
C SER A 98 13.54 -6.16 16.52
N PHE A 99 14.12 -4.98 16.61
CA PHE A 99 15.52 -4.73 16.91
C PHE A 99 15.92 -5.34 18.27
N TYR A 100 15.20 -5.02 19.33
CA TYR A 100 15.52 -5.53 20.67
C TYR A 100 15.23 -7.03 20.84
N ARG A 101 14.27 -7.59 20.11
CA ARG A 101 14.06 -9.05 20.09
C ARG A 101 15.26 -9.78 19.50
N TRP A 102 15.78 -9.29 18.38
CA TRP A 102 16.92 -9.90 17.73
C TRP A 102 18.16 -9.81 18.62
N HIS A 103 18.47 -8.63 19.18
CA HIS A 103 19.59 -8.47 20.10
C HIS A 103 19.42 -9.27 21.41
N GLY A 104 18.18 -9.44 21.87
CA GLY A 104 17.87 -10.32 22.98
C GLY A 104 18.19 -11.79 22.72
N ALA A 105 17.94 -12.23 21.48
CA ALA A 105 18.23 -13.61 21.07
C ALA A 105 19.71 -13.85 20.75
N VAL A 106 20.39 -12.88 20.12
CA VAL A 106 21.78 -13.05 19.63
C VAL A 106 22.81 -12.57 20.65
N ASN A 107 22.55 -11.40 21.27
CA ASN A 107 23.53 -10.69 22.11
C ASN A 107 23.11 -10.66 23.60
N SER A 108 22.07 -11.41 23.98
CA SER A 108 21.54 -11.48 25.35
C SER A 108 21.11 -10.13 25.94
N VAL A 109 20.70 -9.17 25.09
CA VAL A 109 20.24 -7.84 25.51
C VAL A 109 18.86 -7.95 26.18
N PRO A 110 18.70 -7.57 27.47
CA PRO A 110 17.48 -7.87 28.25
C PRO A 110 16.29 -6.95 27.95
N VAL A 111 16.45 -5.95 27.10
CA VAL A 111 15.42 -4.89 26.83
C VAL A 111 14.14 -5.50 26.29
N ALA A 112 14.20 -6.48 25.39
CA ALA A 112 13.00 -7.12 24.83
C ALA A 112 12.13 -7.77 25.93
N GLY A 113 12.76 -8.43 26.92
CA GLY A 113 12.05 -9.01 28.05
C GLY A 113 11.33 -7.99 28.92
N LYS A 114 11.86 -6.76 29.00
CA LYS A 114 11.24 -5.64 29.72
C LYS A 114 10.10 -4.99 28.94
N LEU A 115 10.15 -5.03 27.61
CA LEU A 115 9.15 -4.40 26.73
C LEU A 115 7.99 -5.32 26.39
N LEU A 116 8.14 -6.63 26.52
CA LEU A 116 7.19 -7.63 26.10
C LEU A 116 6.62 -8.37 27.33
N ARG A 117 5.31 -8.37 27.44
CA ARG A 117 4.62 -9.20 28.43
C ARG A 117 4.22 -10.51 27.76
N GLY A 118 4.72 -11.62 28.28
CA GLY A 118 4.13 -12.92 27.94
C GLY A 118 2.64 -12.88 28.28
N ARG A 119 1.76 -13.21 27.36
CA ARG A 119 0.36 -13.47 27.70
C ARG A 119 0.35 -14.65 28.67
N PRO A 120 -0.31 -14.53 29.83
CA PRO A 120 -0.54 -15.72 30.66
C PRO A 120 -1.22 -16.74 29.73
N ARG A 121 -0.69 -17.95 29.67
CA ARG A 121 -1.39 -19.07 29.05
C ARG A 121 -2.80 -19.09 29.61
N ARG A 122 -3.80 -18.76 28.78
CA ARG A 122 -5.17 -19.13 29.13
C ARG A 122 -5.13 -20.64 29.34
N ALA A 123 -5.55 -21.09 30.50
CA ALA A 123 -5.74 -22.52 30.73
C ALA A 123 -6.53 -23.08 29.54
N PRO A 124 -6.07 -24.18 28.91
CA PRO A 124 -6.75 -24.71 27.75
C PRO A 124 -8.24 -24.88 28.12
N ALA A 125 -9.09 -24.25 27.29
CA ALA A 125 -10.53 -24.48 27.44
C ALA A 125 -10.74 -26.01 27.37
N ARG A 126 -11.31 -26.60 28.41
CA ARG A 126 -11.64 -28.04 28.45
C ARG A 126 -12.81 -28.29 27.49
N GLY A 127 -12.53 -28.17 26.17
CA GLY A 127 -13.50 -28.40 25.12
C GLY A 127 -12.99 -29.38 24.10
N LEU A 128 -13.90 -30.06 23.42
CA LEU A 128 -13.66 -31.11 22.44
C LEU A 128 -12.72 -30.63 21.27
N LEU A 129 -12.60 -29.31 21.08
CA LEU A 129 -11.80 -28.67 20.01
C LEU A 129 -10.49 -28.04 20.49
N SER A 130 -10.08 -28.31 21.75
CA SER A 130 -8.83 -27.74 22.33
C SER A 130 -7.57 -28.09 21.53
N HIS A 131 -7.59 -29.16 20.74
CA HIS A 131 -6.48 -29.54 19.84
C HIS A 131 -6.35 -28.62 18.60
N LEU A 132 -7.40 -27.87 18.23
CA LEU A 132 -7.39 -26.91 17.13
C LEU A 132 -6.85 -25.53 17.58
N ASP A 133 -6.97 -25.19 18.86
CA ASP A 133 -6.45 -23.95 19.45
C ASP A 133 -4.92 -23.98 19.67
N ALA A 134 -4.29 -25.15 19.58
CA ALA A 134 -2.85 -25.33 19.86
C ALA A 134 -1.92 -24.83 18.74
N ARG A 135 -2.44 -24.30 17.62
CA ARG A 135 -1.64 -23.84 16.49
C ARG A 135 -1.28 -22.36 16.48
N GLY A 136 -1.61 -21.61 17.50
CA GLY A 136 -1.22 -20.20 17.62
C GLY A 136 -0.32 -20.00 18.83
N GLU A 137 1.00 -20.05 18.69
CA GLU A 137 1.89 -19.42 19.67
C GLU A 137 1.45 -17.96 19.79
N SER A 138 0.81 -17.62 20.90
CA SER A 138 0.39 -16.26 21.16
C SER A 138 1.65 -15.39 21.28
N GLN A 139 1.95 -14.63 20.25
CA GLN A 139 3.09 -13.72 20.28
C GLN A 139 2.97 -12.78 21.50
N PRO A 140 4.06 -12.58 22.25
CA PRO A 140 4.04 -11.71 23.42
C PRO A 140 3.65 -10.30 22.98
N SER A 141 2.70 -9.69 23.72
CA SER A 141 2.21 -8.35 23.42
C SER A 141 3.13 -7.29 24.02
N SER A 142 3.35 -6.19 23.29
CA SER A 142 4.09 -5.05 23.82
C SER A 142 3.38 -4.41 25.01
N LEU A 143 4.15 -4.05 26.04
CA LEU A 143 3.67 -3.27 27.19
C LEU A 143 3.40 -1.82 26.79
N VAL A 144 4.13 -1.30 25.81
CA VAL A 144 3.91 0.03 25.22
C VAL A 144 2.97 -0.13 24.04
N ARG A 145 1.88 0.61 24.06
CA ARG A 145 0.89 0.62 22.98
C ARG A 145 0.63 2.05 22.50
N VAL A 146 0.54 2.19 21.20
CA VAL A 146 0.03 3.43 20.61
C VAL A 146 -1.49 3.37 20.68
N ARG A 147 -2.12 4.42 21.25
CA ARG A 147 -3.58 4.52 21.19
C ARG A 147 -3.97 4.94 19.78
N THR A 148 -4.46 4.01 19.01
CA THR A 148 -5.13 4.26 17.74
C THR A 148 -6.60 4.53 17.99
N ILE A 149 -7.07 5.71 17.65
CA ILE A 149 -8.50 5.92 17.47
C ILE A 149 -8.77 5.38 16.08
N LYS A 150 -9.49 4.28 15.96
CA LYS A 150 -9.98 3.83 14.66
C LYS A 150 -10.77 4.99 14.06
N ARG A 151 -10.14 5.74 13.15
CA ARG A 151 -10.87 6.63 12.26
C ARG A 151 -11.79 5.76 11.43
N SER A 152 -12.96 6.30 11.10
CA SER A 152 -13.97 5.69 10.25
C SER A 152 -13.42 4.51 9.42
N ASP A 153 -13.97 3.31 9.62
CA ASP A 153 -13.53 2.07 8.95
C ASP A 153 -13.69 2.14 7.41
N ARG A 154 -14.21 3.25 6.88
CA ARG A 154 -14.45 3.45 5.45
C ARG A 154 -13.21 4.01 4.77
N PRO A 155 -12.61 3.29 3.81
CA PRO A 155 -11.51 3.81 3.04
C PRO A 155 -11.94 5.02 2.20
N PRO A 156 -11.04 5.97 1.95
CA PRO A 156 -11.34 7.12 1.13
C PRO A 156 -11.61 6.70 -0.32
N LEU A 157 -12.58 7.32 -0.97
CA LEU A 157 -13.02 7.01 -2.32
C LEU A 157 -12.94 8.24 -3.23
N LEU A 158 -12.67 8.00 -4.51
CA LEU A 158 -12.84 8.97 -5.59
C LEU A 158 -14.24 8.79 -6.22
N LEU A 159 -14.95 9.87 -6.41
CA LEU A 159 -16.17 9.87 -7.22
C LEU A 159 -15.82 9.66 -8.70
N PRO A 160 -16.74 9.12 -9.53
CA PRO A 160 -16.47 8.92 -10.97
C PRO A 160 -16.01 10.19 -11.69
N GLN A 161 -16.59 11.34 -11.38
CA GLN A 161 -16.18 12.63 -11.96
C GLN A 161 -14.75 13.03 -11.53
N GLN A 162 -14.33 12.67 -10.32
CA GLN A 162 -12.97 12.94 -9.85
C GLN A 162 -11.95 12.02 -10.54
N VAL A 163 -12.31 10.76 -10.77
CA VAL A 163 -11.50 9.84 -11.58
C VAL A 163 -11.34 10.40 -12.99
N GLN A 164 -12.45 10.80 -13.65
CA GLN A 164 -12.39 11.39 -14.98
C GLN A 164 -11.52 12.66 -15.01
N ALA A 165 -11.70 13.56 -14.05
CA ALA A 165 -10.90 14.78 -13.94
C ALA A 165 -9.39 14.49 -13.80
N ILE A 166 -9.02 13.44 -13.05
CA ILE A 166 -7.61 13.02 -12.92
C ILE A 166 -7.09 12.50 -14.26
N LEU A 167 -7.86 11.70 -14.99
CA LEU A 167 -7.47 11.18 -16.30
C LEU A 167 -7.32 12.31 -17.31
N ASP A 168 -8.27 13.23 -17.38
CA ASP A 168 -8.25 14.38 -18.28
C ASP A 168 -7.16 15.39 -17.91
N GLY A 169 -6.83 15.48 -16.63
CA GLY A 169 -5.70 16.25 -16.15
C GLY A 169 -4.33 15.71 -16.58
N CYS A 170 -4.26 14.44 -17.01
CA CYS A 170 -3.06 13.83 -17.57
C CYS A 170 -2.98 14.04 -19.09
N ALA A 171 -4.01 13.65 -19.83
CA ALA A 171 -4.10 13.83 -21.28
C ALA A 171 -5.55 13.83 -21.74
N VAL A 172 -5.85 14.56 -22.81
CA VAL A 172 -7.17 14.61 -23.45
C VAL A 172 -7.00 14.28 -24.94
N TYR A 173 -7.91 13.50 -25.50
CA TYR A 173 -7.95 13.26 -26.94
C TYR A 173 -8.57 14.44 -27.66
N ASP A 174 -7.88 14.97 -28.67
CA ASP A 174 -8.40 16.00 -29.56
C ASP A 174 -8.96 15.33 -30.82
N PRO A 175 -10.30 15.29 -31.01
CA PRO A 175 -10.90 14.66 -32.18
C PRO A 175 -10.60 15.40 -33.48
N GLN A 176 -10.28 16.70 -33.43
CA GLN A 176 -9.98 17.50 -34.62
C GLN A 176 -8.56 17.26 -35.10
N ALA A 177 -7.61 17.18 -34.16
CA ALA A 177 -6.22 16.85 -34.47
C ALA A 177 -6.00 15.33 -34.65
N GLY A 178 -6.91 14.49 -34.15
CA GLY A 178 -6.76 13.04 -34.14
C GLY A 178 -5.67 12.52 -33.22
N GLU A 179 -5.29 13.31 -32.23
CA GLU A 179 -4.16 12.99 -31.34
C GLU A 179 -4.43 13.26 -29.86
N TRP A 180 -3.61 12.67 -29.00
CA TRP A 180 -3.64 12.90 -27.57
C TRP A 180 -2.82 14.14 -27.19
N GLN A 181 -3.44 15.08 -26.49
CA GLN A 181 -2.79 16.25 -25.90
C GLN A 181 -2.49 15.99 -24.42
N GLY A 182 -1.22 16.10 -24.02
CA GLY A 182 -0.76 15.85 -22.66
C GLY A 182 0.06 14.57 -22.49
N ASN A 183 0.06 13.99 -21.30
CA ASN A 183 0.86 12.80 -20.99
C ASN A 183 0.00 11.52 -21.02
N LEU A 184 -0.02 10.86 -22.18
CA LEU A 184 -0.80 9.65 -22.43
C LEU A 184 -0.36 8.48 -21.53
N ARG A 185 0.91 8.36 -21.19
CA ARG A 185 1.42 7.36 -20.25
C ARG A 185 0.75 7.49 -18.87
N ASP A 186 0.68 8.73 -18.36
CA ASP A 186 0.11 8.96 -17.03
C ASP A 186 -1.41 8.72 -17.03
N ARG A 187 -2.11 9.10 -18.11
CA ARG A 187 -3.53 8.76 -18.30
C ARG A 187 -3.75 7.26 -18.32
N PHE A 188 -2.96 6.52 -19.10
CA PHE A 188 -3.08 5.06 -19.17
C PHE A 188 -2.76 4.40 -17.83
N LEU A 189 -1.72 4.86 -17.11
CA LEU A 189 -1.38 4.35 -15.79
C LEU A 189 -2.55 4.49 -14.81
N PHE A 190 -3.14 5.68 -14.71
CA PHE A 190 -4.26 5.89 -13.79
C PHE A 190 -5.55 5.19 -14.22
N ALA A 191 -5.83 5.10 -15.52
CA ALA A 191 -6.95 4.31 -16.03
C ALA A 191 -6.77 2.82 -15.72
N LEU A 192 -5.57 2.28 -15.91
CA LEU A 192 -5.24 0.91 -15.55
C LEU A 192 -5.46 0.65 -14.05
N LEU A 193 -5.00 1.55 -13.17
CA LEU A 193 -5.23 1.43 -11.73
C LEU A 193 -6.72 1.48 -11.36
N ALA A 194 -7.48 2.38 -12.00
CA ALA A 194 -8.91 2.53 -11.75
C ALA A 194 -9.70 1.27 -12.17
N GLU A 195 -9.40 0.73 -13.33
CA GLU A 195 -10.17 -0.40 -13.90
C GLU A 195 -9.75 -1.76 -13.32
N THR A 196 -8.50 -1.91 -12.90
CA THR A 196 -7.98 -3.20 -12.41
C THR A 196 -7.91 -3.30 -10.89
N GLY A 197 -7.85 -2.19 -10.19
CA GLY A 197 -7.62 -2.14 -8.75
C GLY A 197 -6.25 -2.67 -8.33
N MET A 198 -5.29 -2.82 -9.26
CA MET A 198 -3.95 -3.28 -8.93
C MET A 198 -3.17 -2.25 -8.11
N ARG A 199 -2.13 -2.70 -7.41
CA ARG A 199 -1.25 -1.80 -6.68
C ARG A 199 -0.33 -1.05 -7.64
N LEU A 200 0.08 0.18 -7.27
CA LEU A 200 1.01 0.96 -8.09
C LEU A 200 2.29 0.18 -8.43
N GLY A 201 2.88 -0.53 -7.46
CA GLY A 201 4.07 -1.35 -7.71
C GLY A 201 3.81 -2.52 -8.69
N GLU A 202 2.60 -3.09 -8.70
CA GLU A 202 2.20 -4.11 -9.66
C GLU A 202 2.12 -3.52 -11.08
N ALA A 203 1.52 -2.34 -11.23
CA ALA A 203 1.45 -1.64 -12.50
C ALA A 203 2.84 -1.23 -13.02
N LEU A 204 3.67 -0.64 -12.18
CA LEU A 204 5.03 -0.20 -12.56
C LEU A 204 5.99 -1.37 -12.85
N GLY A 205 5.74 -2.55 -12.29
CA GLY A 205 6.50 -3.77 -12.59
C GLY A 205 5.97 -4.56 -13.79
N MET A 206 4.91 -4.08 -14.45
CA MET A 206 4.29 -4.75 -15.58
C MET A 206 5.14 -4.63 -16.84
N ARG A 207 5.25 -5.71 -17.61
CA ARG A 207 5.93 -5.75 -18.92
C ARG A 207 4.95 -5.54 -20.05
N VAL A 208 5.48 -5.18 -21.23
CA VAL A 208 4.66 -4.93 -22.42
C VAL A 208 3.80 -6.15 -22.79
N ASN A 209 4.37 -7.36 -22.76
CA ASN A 209 3.67 -8.60 -23.12
C ASN A 209 2.65 -9.08 -22.05
N GLU A 210 2.57 -8.42 -20.90
CA GLU A 210 1.63 -8.78 -19.82
C GLU A 210 0.26 -8.09 -19.95
N PHE A 211 0.11 -7.15 -20.86
CA PHE A 211 -1.20 -6.71 -21.32
C PHE A 211 -1.56 -7.51 -22.57
N VAL A 212 -2.51 -8.41 -22.45
CA VAL A 212 -2.95 -9.31 -23.53
C VAL A 212 -4.21 -8.74 -24.16
N MET A 213 -4.07 -8.31 -25.43
CA MET A 213 -5.19 -7.80 -26.23
C MET A 213 -6.16 -8.95 -26.59
N GLY A 214 -7.43 -8.65 -26.63
CA GLY A 214 -8.50 -9.65 -26.78
C GLY A 214 -8.51 -10.37 -28.12
N ARG A 215 -8.15 -9.69 -29.21
CA ARG A 215 -8.14 -10.27 -30.58
C ARG A 215 -9.34 -11.17 -30.89
N GLY A 216 -10.53 -10.74 -30.46
CA GLY A 216 -11.78 -11.53 -30.56
C GLY A 216 -12.20 -12.24 -29.27
N GLY A 217 -11.36 -12.23 -28.22
CA GLY A 217 -11.69 -12.65 -26.86
C GLY A 217 -11.74 -11.48 -25.88
N THR A 218 -11.76 -11.76 -24.59
CA THR A 218 -11.71 -10.72 -23.55
C THR A 218 -10.27 -10.34 -23.24
N PRO A 219 -9.87 -9.05 -23.35
CA PRO A 219 -8.53 -8.60 -23.00
C PRO A 219 -8.29 -8.73 -21.49
N TYR A 220 -7.04 -8.94 -21.11
CA TYR A 220 -6.67 -9.06 -19.70
C TYR A 220 -5.23 -8.60 -19.42
N VAL A 221 -4.99 -8.25 -18.18
CA VAL A 221 -3.66 -8.00 -17.64
C VAL A 221 -3.20 -9.21 -16.84
N GLN A 222 -1.99 -9.69 -17.08
CA GLN A 222 -1.34 -10.73 -16.31
C GLN A 222 -0.45 -10.11 -15.25
N VAL A 223 -0.83 -10.23 -13.97
CA VAL A 223 0.05 -9.79 -12.86
C VAL A 223 1.02 -10.91 -12.54
N VAL A 224 2.30 -10.65 -12.75
CA VAL A 224 3.39 -11.61 -12.49
C VAL A 224 4.26 -11.09 -11.36
N PRO A 225 4.41 -11.85 -10.26
CA PRO A 225 5.29 -11.47 -9.16
C PRO A 225 6.75 -11.41 -9.59
N ARG A 226 7.43 -10.29 -9.27
CA ARG A 226 8.88 -10.10 -9.45
C ARG A 226 9.43 -9.25 -8.32
N GLU A 227 10.67 -9.50 -7.97
CA GLU A 227 11.39 -8.76 -6.92
C GLU A 227 12.60 -7.99 -7.47
N ASP A 228 12.99 -8.27 -8.71
CA ASP A 228 14.19 -7.81 -9.40
C ASP A 228 13.94 -6.72 -10.46
N ASN A 229 12.82 -6.02 -10.38
CA ASN A 229 12.52 -4.95 -11.34
C ASN A 229 13.51 -3.78 -11.21
N PRO A 230 14.04 -3.25 -12.33
CA PRO A 230 15.08 -2.20 -12.34
C PRO A 230 14.60 -0.85 -11.78
N ASN A 231 13.30 -0.68 -11.58
CA ASN A 231 12.69 0.50 -10.96
C ASN A 231 12.28 0.29 -9.50
N ASP A 232 12.74 -0.77 -8.86
CA ASP A 232 12.40 -1.20 -7.50
C ASP A 232 10.90 -1.48 -7.29
N ALA A 233 10.12 -1.59 -8.36
CA ALA A 233 8.70 -1.94 -8.28
C ALA A 233 8.52 -3.40 -7.85
N ARG A 234 7.60 -3.65 -6.89
CA ARG A 234 7.41 -4.97 -6.31
C ARG A 234 5.95 -5.37 -6.26
N VAL A 235 5.71 -6.65 -6.48
CA VAL A 235 4.41 -7.27 -6.27
C VAL A 235 4.36 -7.84 -4.86
N LYS A 236 3.68 -7.15 -3.95
CA LYS A 236 3.40 -7.71 -2.62
C LYS A 236 2.58 -9.00 -2.76
N MET A 237 2.89 -10.01 -1.95
CA MET A 237 2.14 -11.27 -1.84
C MET A 237 2.33 -12.29 -2.97
N LEU A 238 3.29 -12.12 -3.87
CA LEU A 238 3.77 -13.09 -4.86
C LEU A 238 2.69 -14.00 -5.48
N ARG A 239 1.47 -13.48 -5.73
CA ARG A 239 0.38 -14.24 -6.32
C ARG A 239 0.13 -13.83 -7.77
N PRO A 240 0.44 -14.69 -8.75
CA PRO A 240 0.10 -14.44 -10.13
C PRO A 240 -1.42 -14.45 -10.31
N ARG A 241 -1.95 -13.55 -11.12
CA ARG A 241 -3.37 -13.49 -11.43
C ARG A 241 -3.65 -12.79 -12.75
N ARG A 242 -4.76 -13.16 -13.36
CA ARG A 242 -5.32 -12.46 -14.53
C ARG A 242 -6.41 -11.49 -14.06
N ILE A 243 -6.43 -10.31 -14.66
CA ILE A 243 -7.45 -9.30 -14.42
C ILE A 243 -8.03 -8.94 -15.79
N TYR A 244 -9.25 -9.37 -16.06
CA TYR A 244 -9.95 -9.01 -17.29
C TYR A 244 -10.31 -7.54 -17.28
N VAL A 245 -10.19 -6.88 -18.46
CA VAL A 245 -10.38 -5.46 -18.67
C VAL A 245 -11.34 -5.19 -19.83
N GLY A 246 -11.87 -3.97 -19.93
CA GLY A 246 -12.79 -3.58 -20.98
C GLY A 246 -12.10 -3.08 -22.24
N ALA A 247 -12.89 -2.93 -23.30
CA ALA A 247 -12.43 -2.49 -24.61
C ALA A 247 -11.84 -1.06 -24.61
N ASP A 248 -12.33 -0.18 -23.71
CA ASP A 248 -11.84 1.20 -23.63
C ASP A 248 -10.41 1.25 -23.09
N LEU A 249 -10.09 0.45 -22.07
CA LEU A 249 -8.72 0.34 -21.56
C LEU A 249 -7.80 -0.35 -22.58
N GLU A 250 -8.30 -1.34 -23.31
CA GLU A 250 -7.56 -2.00 -24.38
C GLU A 250 -7.19 -0.99 -25.49
N ARG A 251 -8.13 -0.14 -25.89
CA ARG A 251 -7.89 0.92 -26.89
C ARG A 251 -6.85 1.93 -26.38
N LEU A 252 -7.00 2.38 -25.15
CA LEU A 252 -6.04 3.30 -24.53
C LEU A 252 -4.64 2.68 -24.41
N TYR A 253 -4.55 1.36 -24.17
CA TYR A 253 -3.29 0.62 -24.21
C TYR A 253 -2.67 0.64 -25.60
N ALA A 254 -3.46 0.38 -26.66
CA ALA A 254 -2.98 0.40 -28.05
C ALA A 254 -2.45 1.78 -28.45
N ASP A 255 -3.16 2.85 -28.07
CA ASP A 255 -2.73 4.23 -28.29
C ASP A 255 -1.41 4.53 -27.56
N TYR A 256 -1.33 4.12 -26.29
CA TYR A 256 -0.10 4.30 -25.52
C TYR A 256 1.06 3.49 -26.08
N LEU A 257 0.84 2.25 -26.51
CA LEU A 257 1.87 1.40 -27.10
C LEU A 257 2.41 1.99 -28.41
N THR A 258 1.51 2.54 -29.25
CA THR A 258 1.89 3.26 -30.46
C THR A 258 2.75 4.48 -30.14
N HIS A 259 2.31 5.30 -29.18
CA HIS A 259 3.09 6.45 -28.71
C HIS A 259 4.47 6.04 -28.17
N LEU A 260 4.53 4.99 -27.36
CA LEU A 260 5.78 4.45 -26.82
C LEU A 260 6.72 3.97 -27.93
N ALA A 261 6.18 3.27 -28.95
CA ALA A 261 6.95 2.79 -30.08
C ALA A 261 7.52 3.96 -30.94
N CYS A 262 6.74 5.01 -31.19
CA CYS A 262 7.20 6.22 -31.86
C CYS A 262 8.36 6.87 -31.09
N ARG A 263 8.22 7.06 -29.78
CA ARG A 263 9.28 7.66 -28.94
C ARG A 263 10.54 6.79 -28.89
N ALA A 264 10.38 5.46 -28.93
CA ALA A 264 11.50 4.52 -29.00
C ALA A 264 12.26 4.64 -30.34
N ALA A 265 11.52 4.70 -31.44
CA ALA A 265 12.09 4.88 -32.78
C ALA A 265 12.86 6.22 -32.91
N GLU A 266 12.28 7.33 -32.42
CA GLU A 266 12.93 8.65 -32.40
C GLU A 266 14.24 8.65 -31.57
N SER A 267 14.28 7.84 -30.49
CA SER A 267 15.43 7.75 -29.59
C SER A 267 16.47 6.71 -30.06
N GLY A 268 16.17 5.91 -31.07
CA GLY A 268 17.01 4.79 -31.51
C GLY A 268 17.13 3.65 -30.48
N ILE A 269 16.20 3.57 -29.50
CA ILE A 269 16.20 2.57 -28.43
C ILE A 269 15.08 1.59 -28.69
N PRO A 270 15.37 0.32 -29.05
CA PRO A 270 14.31 -0.68 -29.27
C PRO A 270 13.59 -1.01 -27.95
N ILE A 271 12.30 -1.38 -28.05
CA ILE A 271 11.52 -1.87 -26.94
C ILE A 271 11.20 -3.34 -27.16
N SER A 272 11.64 -4.18 -26.23
CA SER A 272 11.29 -5.59 -26.20
C SER A 272 9.95 -5.82 -25.50
N PRO A 273 9.17 -6.84 -25.91
CA PRO A 273 7.97 -7.25 -25.19
C PRO A 273 8.21 -7.58 -23.71
N ASP A 274 9.41 -8.03 -23.37
CA ASP A 274 9.80 -8.39 -22.00
C ASP A 274 10.26 -7.22 -21.13
N GLU A 275 10.26 -6.01 -21.67
CA GLU A 275 10.66 -4.83 -20.95
C GLU A 275 9.47 -4.17 -20.24
N LEU A 276 9.78 -3.33 -19.21
CA LEU A 276 8.76 -2.64 -18.44
C LEU A 276 7.93 -1.72 -19.33
N LEU A 277 6.61 -1.79 -19.16
CA LEU A 277 5.63 -1.04 -19.95
C LEU A 277 5.69 0.47 -19.69
N PHE A 278 5.78 0.87 -18.41
CA PHE A 278 5.79 2.29 -18.04
C PHE A 278 7.20 2.86 -18.02
N ARG A 279 7.45 3.83 -18.91
CA ARG A 279 8.77 4.42 -19.14
C ARG A 279 8.76 5.93 -19.09
N ASN A 280 9.92 6.51 -18.91
CA ASN A 280 10.15 7.96 -18.95
C ASN A 280 10.16 8.43 -20.40
N LEU A 281 9.16 9.19 -20.81
CA LEU A 281 9.02 9.63 -22.20
C LEU A 281 9.54 11.05 -22.45
N ASP A 282 9.58 11.89 -21.39
CA ASP A 282 9.76 13.33 -21.53
C ASP A 282 11.06 13.85 -20.89
N ARG A 283 11.74 13.04 -20.07
CA ARG A 283 12.92 13.46 -19.31
C ARG A 283 14.05 12.46 -19.44
N SER A 284 15.28 12.96 -19.45
CA SER A 284 16.47 12.11 -19.39
C SER A 284 16.58 11.38 -18.04
N PRO A 285 17.02 10.12 -18.01
CA PRO A 285 17.29 9.28 -19.18
C PRO A 285 15.98 8.81 -19.82
N LEU A 286 15.86 9.08 -21.13
CA LEU A 286 14.69 8.70 -21.92
C LEU A 286 14.51 7.17 -21.90
N LEU A 287 13.27 6.73 -21.94
CA LEU A 287 12.87 5.32 -21.95
C LEU A 287 13.36 4.52 -20.72
N SER A 288 13.92 5.17 -19.71
CA SER A 288 14.19 4.51 -18.43
C SER A 288 12.89 4.09 -17.75
N PRO A 289 12.90 2.99 -16.97
CA PRO A 289 11.74 2.54 -16.23
C PRO A 289 11.16 3.60 -15.30
N LEU A 290 9.82 3.76 -15.31
CA LEU A 290 9.13 4.73 -14.47
C LEU A 290 9.21 4.29 -13.00
N ARG A 291 9.61 5.20 -12.11
CA ARG A 291 9.72 4.95 -10.67
C ARG A 291 8.51 5.49 -9.90
N GLU A 292 8.22 4.90 -8.76
CA GLU A 292 7.13 5.34 -7.88
C GLU A 292 7.26 6.82 -7.46
N GLY A 293 8.49 7.30 -7.24
CA GLY A 293 8.76 8.72 -6.94
C GLY A 293 8.23 9.65 -8.03
N THR A 294 8.48 9.33 -9.30
CA THR A 294 7.97 10.13 -10.43
C THR A 294 6.44 10.16 -10.48
N VAL A 295 5.77 9.04 -10.17
CA VAL A 295 4.29 9.03 -10.09
C VAL A 295 3.81 9.90 -8.93
N ARG A 296 4.49 9.86 -7.79
CA ARG A 296 4.19 10.72 -6.63
C ARG A 296 4.30 12.20 -6.97
N ASP A 297 5.35 12.59 -7.71
CA ASP A 297 5.52 13.97 -8.18
C ASP A 297 4.39 14.40 -9.13
N LYS A 298 3.93 13.49 -10.01
CA LYS A 298 2.79 13.73 -10.90
C LYS A 298 1.50 13.93 -10.12
N VAL A 299 1.24 13.09 -9.11
CA VAL A 299 0.10 13.25 -8.20
C VAL A 299 0.16 14.61 -7.50
N ALA A 300 1.33 15.00 -6.98
CA ALA A 300 1.52 16.30 -6.36
C ALA A 300 1.25 17.46 -7.34
N ALA A 301 1.67 17.33 -8.60
CA ALA A 301 1.40 18.32 -9.65
C ALA A 301 -0.10 18.44 -9.96
N LEU A 302 -0.82 17.33 -10.05
CA LEU A 302 -2.28 17.33 -10.25
C LEU A 302 -3.00 17.99 -9.06
N LYS A 303 -2.60 17.67 -7.83
CA LYS A 303 -3.15 18.31 -6.61
C LYS A 303 -2.92 19.82 -6.58
N ARG A 304 -1.73 20.30 -6.96
CA ARG A 304 -1.46 21.76 -7.07
C ARG A 304 -2.40 22.44 -8.08
N ARG A 305 -2.80 21.73 -9.12
CA ARG A 305 -3.82 22.18 -10.09
C ARG A 305 -5.26 21.99 -9.60
N ARG A 306 -5.46 21.54 -8.35
CA ARG A 306 -6.77 21.23 -7.76
C ARG A 306 -7.54 20.13 -8.50
N ILE A 307 -6.83 19.18 -9.10
CA ILE A 307 -7.40 18.03 -9.79
C ILE A 307 -7.48 16.85 -8.82
N GLY A 308 -8.69 16.42 -8.53
CA GLY A 308 -9.01 15.44 -7.48
C GLY A 308 -8.99 16.04 -6.06
N PRO A 309 -9.31 15.24 -5.04
CA PRO A 309 -9.23 15.66 -3.62
C PRO A 309 -7.82 16.04 -3.19
N ALA A 310 -7.67 16.87 -2.14
CA ALA A 310 -6.37 17.38 -1.71
C ALA A 310 -5.39 16.26 -1.26
N ASP A 311 -5.89 15.19 -0.71
CA ASP A 311 -5.13 14.09 -0.09
C ASP A 311 -5.15 12.77 -0.87
N TRP A 312 -5.78 12.73 -2.06
CA TRP A 312 -5.86 11.51 -2.83
C TRP A 312 -4.49 10.91 -3.18
N THR A 313 -4.44 9.59 -3.27
CA THR A 313 -3.25 8.84 -3.68
C THR A 313 -3.64 7.78 -4.73
N PRO A 314 -2.68 7.23 -5.49
CA PRO A 314 -2.97 6.12 -6.42
C PRO A 314 -3.66 4.92 -5.76
N HIS A 315 -3.51 4.75 -4.45
CA HIS A 315 -4.17 3.66 -3.72
C HIS A 315 -5.70 3.83 -3.64
N TRP A 316 -6.21 5.06 -3.75
CA TRP A 316 -7.65 5.33 -3.75
C TRP A 316 -8.37 4.71 -4.96
N PHE A 317 -7.71 4.61 -6.12
CA PHE A 317 -8.27 3.89 -7.26
C PHE A 317 -8.61 2.44 -6.92
N ARG A 318 -7.74 1.78 -6.16
CA ARG A 318 -7.98 0.41 -5.69
C ARG A 318 -9.15 0.32 -4.72
N HIS A 319 -9.30 1.28 -3.82
CA HIS A 319 -10.47 1.37 -2.95
C HIS A 319 -11.74 1.56 -3.75
N CYS A 320 -11.74 2.47 -4.74
CA CYS A 320 -12.88 2.69 -5.62
C CYS A 320 -13.26 1.43 -6.41
N HIS A 321 -12.26 0.75 -6.97
CA HIS A 321 -12.47 -0.49 -7.73
C HIS A 321 -13.11 -1.59 -6.87
N ALA A 322 -12.56 -1.81 -5.67
CA ALA A 322 -13.10 -2.79 -4.74
C ALA A 322 -14.54 -2.48 -4.33
N THR A 323 -14.78 -1.23 -3.94
CA THR A 323 -16.11 -0.75 -3.52
C THR A 323 -17.12 -0.85 -4.67
N ALA A 324 -16.75 -0.46 -5.90
CA ALA A 324 -17.62 -0.56 -7.06
C ALA A 324 -18.04 -2.01 -7.38
N LEU A 325 -17.09 -2.95 -7.29
CA LEU A 325 -17.38 -4.37 -7.49
C LEU A 325 -18.34 -4.92 -6.43
N LEU A 326 -18.13 -4.58 -5.16
CA LEU A 326 -19.00 -5.03 -4.07
C LEU A 326 -20.40 -4.42 -4.18
N ILE A 327 -20.52 -3.13 -4.50
CA ILE A 327 -21.81 -2.49 -4.77
C ILE A 327 -22.54 -3.14 -5.97
N SER A 328 -21.78 -3.63 -6.96
CA SER A 328 -22.33 -4.36 -8.11
C SER A 328 -22.69 -5.82 -7.77
N GLY A 329 -22.59 -6.24 -6.52
CA GLY A 329 -22.96 -7.60 -6.07
C GLY A 329 -21.90 -8.67 -6.36
N VAL A 330 -20.66 -8.28 -6.69
CA VAL A 330 -19.58 -9.27 -6.88
C VAL A 330 -19.17 -9.83 -5.51
N PRO A 331 -19.14 -11.16 -5.35
CA PRO A 331 -18.80 -11.80 -4.07
C PRO A 331 -17.42 -11.37 -3.55
N GLU A 332 -17.28 -11.20 -2.24
CA GLU A 332 -16.07 -10.70 -1.57
C GLU A 332 -14.82 -11.56 -1.87
N TRP A 333 -14.98 -12.86 -2.01
CA TRP A 333 -13.88 -13.76 -2.35
C TRP A 333 -13.36 -13.53 -3.78
N VAL A 334 -14.25 -13.17 -4.73
CA VAL A 334 -13.87 -12.79 -6.10
C VAL A 334 -13.11 -11.48 -6.09
N VAL A 335 -13.62 -10.46 -5.37
CA VAL A 335 -12.96 -9.17 -5.18
C VAL A 335 -11.58 -9.37 -4.53
N SER A 336 -11.51 -10.17 -3.46
CA SER A 336 -10.26 -10.51 -2.78
C SER A 336 -9.23 -11.12 -3.73
N ARG A 337 -9.66 -12.09 -4.55
CA ARG A 337 -8.81 -12.75 -5.54
C ARG A 337 -8.34 -11.78 -6.64
N ARG A 338 -9.24 -10.95 -7.17
CA ARG A 338 -8.93 -9.93 -8.17
C ARG A 338 -7.93 -8.92 -7.66
N LEU A 339 -8.09 -8.47 -6.43
CA LEU A 339 -7.15 -7.55 -5.78
C LEU A 339 -5.83 -8.23 -5.35
N GLY A 340 -5.77 -9.55 -5.26
CA GLY A 340 -4.61 -10.29 -4.77
C GLY A 340 -4.39 -10.10 -3.26
N HIS A 341 -5.47 -10.15 -2.45
CA HIS A 341 -5.36 -10.24 -1.01
C HIS A 341 -4.98 -11.67 -0.60
N ALA A 342 -4.13 -11.82 0.42
CA ALA A 342 -3.74 -13.14 0.93
C ALA A 342 -4.93 -13.86 1.57
N HIS A 343 -5.76 -13.09 2.26
CA HIS A 343 -6.92 -13.58 3.00
C HIS A 343 -8.15 -12.74 2.63
N VAL A 344 -9.29 -13.40 2.49
CA VAL A 344 -10.58 -12.73 2.24
C VAL A 344 -10.91 -11.78 3.38
N GLN A 345 -10.50 -12.11 4.61
CA GLN A 345 -10.67 -11.25 5.78
C GLN A 345 -10.14 -9.83 5.57
N THR A 346 -9.04 -9.66 4.83
CA THR A 346 -8.53 -8.31 4.49
C THR A 346 -9.54 -7.50 3.64
N THR A 347 -10.30 -8.17 2.78
CA THR A 347 -11.36 -7.51 2.00
C THR A 347 -12.54 -7.17 2.90
N LEU A 348 -12.94 -8.09 3.78
CA LEU A 348 -14.02 -7.86 4.73
C LEU A 348 -13.69 -6.75 5.74
N ASP A 349 -12.47 -6.73 6.27
CA ASP A 349 -12.04 -5.70 7.22
C ASP A 349 -12.03 -4.29 6.62
N LEU A 350 -11.71 -4.18 5.31
CA LEU A 350 -11.64 -2.88 4.63
C LEU A 350 -12.97 -2.46 4.00
N TYR A 351 -13.75 -3.40 3.49
CA TYR A 351 -14.92 -3.13 2.64
C TYR A 351 -16.21 -3.79 3.12
N GLY A 352 -16.19 -4.54 4.23
CA GLY A 352 -17.36 -5.25 4.76
C GLY A 352 -18.55 -4.33 5.03
N TRP A 353 -18.29 -3.06 5.34
CA TRP A 353 -19.34 -2.04 5.48
C TRP A 353 -20.19 -1.85 4.22
N VAL A 354 -19.63 -2.12 3.02
CA VAL A 354 -20.39 -2.05 1.75
C VAL A 354 -21.42 -3.16 1.68
N SER A 355 -21.01 -4.39 1.99
CA SER A 355 -21.93 -5.55 2.04
C SER A 355 -22.92 -5.41 3.16
N GLU A 356 -22.54 -4.82 4.30
CA GLU A 356 -23.45 -4.54 5.41
C GLU A 356 -24.52 -3.51 5.02
N ASP A 357 -24.14 -2.37 4.42
CA ASP A 357 -25.07 -1.36 3.91
C ASP A 357 -26.03 -1.94 2.86
N GLU A 358 -25.53 -2.80 1.96
CA GLU A 358 -26.37 -3.44 0.94
C GLU A 358 -27.31 -4.48 1.55
N ALA A 359 -26.82 -5.28 2.50
CA ALA A 359 -27.67 -6.20 3.25
C ALA A 359 -28.77 -5.47 4.02
N LEU A 360 -28.48 -4.30 4.60
CA LEU A 360 -29.49 -3.45 5.25
C LEU A 360 -30.50 -2.89 4.26
N ARG A 361 -30.09 -2.50 3.05
CA ARG A 361 -31.00 -2.07 1.98
C ARG A 361 -31.88 -3.21 1.48
N VAL A 362 -31.32 -4.39 1.28
CA VAL A 362 -32.07 -5.59 0.91
C VAL A 362 -33.05 -5.96 2.02
N ALA A 363 -32.61 -5.91 3.28
CA ALA A 363 -33.50 -6.12 4.42
C ALA A 363 -34.63 -5.09 4.52
N ALA A 364 -34.36 -3.83 4.17
CA ALA A 364 -35.41 -2.79 4.08
C ALA A 364 -36.43 -3.09 2.95
N ASN A 365 -35.96 -3.68 1.86
CA ASN A 365 -36.83 -4.08 0.75
C ASN A 365 -37.52 -5.42 0.97
N TRP A 366 -37.12 -6.19 1.98
CA TRP A 366 -37.69 -7.50 2.34
C TRP A 366 -39.22 -7.42 2.56
N LYS A 367 -39.69 -6.33 3.16
CA LYS A 367 -41.10 -6.09 3.34
C LYS A 367 -41.87 -6.06 1.99
N ASN A 368 -41.32 -5.40 0.98
CA ASN A 368 -41.87 -5.38 -0.36
C ASN A 368 -41.86 -6.76 -1.04
N TYR A 369 -40.82 -7.56 -0.74
CA TYR A 369 -40.72 -8.92 -1.22
C TYR A 369 -41.73 -9.85 -0.55
N THR A 370 -41.88 -9.75 0.78
CA THR A 370 -42.89 -10.53 1.53
C THR A 370 -44.31 -10.09 1.26
N ASP A 371 -44.53 -8.81 0.96
CA ASP A 371 -45.86 -8.32 0.55
C ASP A 371 -46.31 -8.89 -0.81
N GLY A 372 -45.38 -9.25 -1.69
CA GLY A 372 -45.64 -9.98 -2.93
C GLY A 372 -46.00 -11.47 -2.69
N TRP A 373 -45.83 -12.00 -1.50
CA TRP A 373 -46.23 -13.34 -1.10
C TRP A 373 -47.58 -13.40 -0.38
N LYS A 374 -48.26 -12.31 -0.24
CA LYS A 374 -49.67 -12.37 0.14
C LYS A 374 -50.40 -13.12 -0.94
N VAL A 375 -50.48 -14.44 -0.71
CA VAL A 375 -51.53 -15.19 -1.38
C VAL A 375 -52.80 -14.38 -1.16
N ALA A 376 -53.43 -13.91 -2.20
CA ALA A 376 -54.70 -13.29 -2.11
C ALA A 376 -55.65 -14.31 -1.47
N VAL A 377 -55.80 -14.22 -0.18
CA VAL A 377 -56.94 -14.77 0.52
C VAL A 377 -57.96 -13.68 0.30
N ASP A 378 -58.70 -13.83 -0.80
CA ASP A 378 -60.04 -13.31 -0.92
C ASP A 378 -60.46 -13.41 -2.39
N ALA A 379 -61.03 -14.54 -2.69
CA ALA A 379 -62.17 -14.48 -3.62
C ALA A 379 -63.41 -14.81 -2.80
N PRO A 380 -64.46 -14.02 -2.83
CA PRO A 380 -65.71 -14.32 -2.18
C PRO A 380 -66.38 -15.57 -2.76
#